data_561f59eab9ebee150d32d7d9477420a0
#
_entry.id   561f59eab9ebee150d32d7d9477420a0
#
_cell.length_a   1.000
_cell.length_b   1.000
_cell.length_c   1.000
_cell.angle_alpha   90.00
_cell.angle_beta   90.00
_cell.angle_gamma   90.00
#
_symmetry.space_group_name_H-M   'P 1'
#
loop_
_entity.id
_entity.type
_entity.pdbx_description
1 polymer ?
#
loop_
_entity_poly.entity_id
_entity_poly.type
_entity_poly.pdbx_seq_one_letter_code
_entity_poly.pdbx_strand_id
1 'polypeptide(L)'
;LLLPISHLGNATLYIFTMTAGYICLLMGGLWMSRLLKHNLMEDVFNNENESFMQETKLMENEYSVNLPTRFYYKKKWQRGWINVVNPFRATIVLGTPGSGKSFAVVNNYIKQQIEKGYSMYIYDFKFSDLSTIAYNHMMNHQNGYKVKPQFYVINFDDPRRSHRCNPIHPDFMSDISDAYESAYTIMLNLNKTWVQKQGDFFVESPIILFAAIIWYLRIYKDGKYCTFP
;
A
#
# COMPACT_ATOMS: atom_id res chain seq x y z
N LEU A 1 -27.64 45.78 -36.28
CA LEU A 1 -26.57 45.57 -37.27
C LEU A 1 -26.19 44.10 -37.30
N LEU A 2 -26.91 43.29 -38.14
CA LEU A 2 -26.56 41.90 -38.42
C LEU A 2 -25.50 41.93 -39.53
N LEU A 3 -24.28 41.53 -39.20
CA LEU A 3 -23.21 41.31 -40.18
C LEU A 3 -23.62 40.23 -41.19
N PRO A 4 -23.45 40.40 -42.49
CA PRO A 4 -23.71 39.36 -43.47
C PRO A 4 -22.63 38.26 -43.29
N ILE A 5 -23.03 37.19 -42.64
CA ILE A 5 -22.19 36.00 -42.54
C ILE A 5 -22.22 35.34 -43.93
N SER A 6 -21.03 35.10 -44.51
CA SER A 6 -20.91 34.41 -45.79
C SER A 6 -21.62 33.06 -45.77
N HIS A 7 -22.15 32.55 -46.92
CA HIS A 7 -22.82 31.23 -47.00
C HIS A 7 -21.97 30.09 -46.38
N LEU A 8 -20.64 30.22 -46.48
CA LEU A 8 -19.70 29.27 -45.86
C LEU A 8 -19.71 29.37 -44.33
N GLY A 9 -19.79 30.58 -43.77
CA GLY A 9 -19.87 30.80 -42.33
C GLY A 9 -21.17 30.30 -41.73
N ASN A 10 -22.27 30.41 -42.44
CA ASN A 10 -23.55 29.86 -41.99
C ASN A 10 -23.56 28.31 -41.99
N ALA A 11 -22.93 27.69 -42.99
CA ALA A 11 -22.81 26.25 -43.08
C ALA A 11 -21.90 25.68 -41.94
N THR A 12 -20.79 26.33 -41.68
CA THR A 12 -19.87 25.94 -40.57
C THR A 12 -20.53 26.11 -39.21
N LEU A 13 -21.25 27.20 -38.97
CA LEU A 13 -21.99 27.43 -37.75
C LEU A 13 -23.08 26.38 -37.53
N TYR A 14 -23.83 26.04 -38.62
CA TYR A 14 -24.86 25.00 -38.59
C TYR A 14 -24.27 23.64 -38.22
N ILE A 15 -23.17 23.21 -38.86
CA ILE A 15 -22.51 21.94 -38.56
C ILE A 15 -22.05 21.90 -37.12
N PHE A 16 -21.43 22.98 -36.63
CA PHE A 16 -20.95 23.09 -35.27
C PHE A 16 -22.08 22.99 -34.24
N THR A 17 -23.18 23.71 -34.45
CA THR A 17 -24.33 23.65 -33.52
C THR A 17 -25.00 22.30 -33.53
N MET A 18 -25.14 21.64 -34.69
CA MET A 18 -25.72 20.32 -34.81
C MET A 18 -24.84 19.24 -34.15
N THR A 19 -23.51 19.31 -34.34
CA THR A 19 -22.58 18.37 -33.69
C THR A 19 -22.53 18.57 -32.17
N ALA A 20 -22.51 19.81 -31.69
CA ALA A 20 -22.58 20.11 -30.25
C ALA A 20 -23.88 19.60 -29.62
N GLY A 21 -25.02 19.86 -30.28
CA GLY A 21 -26.32 19.35 -29.83
C GLY A 21 -26.38 17.83 -29.77
N TYR A 22 -25.82 17.15 -30.79
CA TYR A 22 -25.74 15.68 -30.80
C TYR A 22 -24.89 15.12 -29.66
N ILE A 23 -23.72 15.73 -29.40
CA ILE A 23 -22.85 15.34 -28.27
C ILE A 23 -23.58 15.51 -26.94
N CYS A 24 -24.29 16.64 -26.75
CA CYS A 24 -25.07 16.88 -25.54
C CYS A 24 -26.19 15.84 -25.35
N LEU A 25 -26.87 15.43 -26.43
CA LEU A 25 -27.89 14.39 -26.38
C LEU A 25 -27.30 13.02 -26.01
N LEU A 26 -26.13 12.68 -26.58
CA LEU A 26 -25.44 11.43 -26.22
C LEU A 26 -25.00 11.43 -24.76
N MET A 27 -24.42 12.52 -24.27
CA MET A 27 -24.00 12.62 -22.86
C MET A 27 -25.20 12.57 -21.93
N GLY A 28 -26.30 13.28 -22.25
CA GLY A 28 -27.54 13.24 -21.47
C GLY A 28 -28.15 11.83 -21.45
N GLY A 29 -28.18 11.14 -22.59
CA GLY A 29 -28.65 9.75 -22.69
C GLY A 29 -27.81 8.77 -21.85
N LEU A 30 -26.48 8.91 -21.87
CA LEU A 30 -25.58 8.11 -21.03
C LEU A 30 -25.80 8.35 -19.54
N TRP A 31 -25.97 9.59 -19.12
CA TRP A 31 -26.24 9.92 -17.71
C TRP A 31 -27.63 9.45 -17.28
N MET A 32 -28.65 9.64 -18.13
CA MET A 32 -29.99 9.14 -17.88
C MET A 32 -29.98 7.61 -17.74
N SER A 33 -29.28 6.92 -18.64
CA SER A 33 -29.14 5.46 -18.61
C SER A 33 -28.47 4.96 -17.33
N ARG A 34 -27.44 5.70 -16.83
CA ARG A 34 -26.79 5.38 -15.55
C ARG A 34 -27.74 5.60 -14.37
N LEU A 35 -28.48 6.69 -14.35
CA LEU A 35 -29.46 6.99 -13.29
C LEU A 35 -30.58 5.95 -13.27
N LEU A 36 -31.15 5.61 -14.44
CA LEU A 36 -32.18 4.59 -14.54
C LEU A 36 -31.65 3.21 -14.10
N LYS A 37 -30.46 2.84 -14.54
CA LYS A 37 -29.85 1.56 -14.13
C LYS A 37 -29.59 1.51 -12.62
N HIS A 38 -29.16 2.61 -12.03
CA HIS A 38 -28.95 2.71 -10.58
C HIS A 38 -30.27 2.59 -9.80
N ASN A 39 -31.34 3.22 -10.28
CA ASN A 39 -32.64 3.21 -9.62
C ASN A 39 -33.46 1.92 -9.89
N LEU A 40 -33.18 1.22 -11.00
CA LEU A 40 -33.85 -0.03 -11.37
C LEU A 40 -33.14 -1.29 -10.85
N MET A 41 -31.93 -1.17 -10.34
CA MET A 41 -31.27 -2.25 -9.60
C MET A 41 -31.77 -2.28 -8.16
N GLU A 42 -33.04 -2.62 -7.99
CA GLU A 42 -33.58 -2.97 -6.67
C GLU A 42 -32.93 -4.29 -6.23
N ASP A 43 -32.13 -4.23 -5.19
CA ASP A 43 -31.67 -5.42 -4.50
C ASP A 43 -32.85 -6.01 -3.73
N VAL A 44 -33.30 -7.18 -4.14
CA VAL A 44 -34.45 -7.91 -3.52
C VAL A 44 -34.23 -8.09 -2.00
N PHE A 45 -32.96 -8.12 -1.57
CA PHE A 45 -32.57 -8.26 -0.17
C PHE A 45 -32.33 -6.93 0.55
N ASN A 46 -32.31 -5.81 -0.20
CA ASN A 46 -32.04 -4.48 0.36
C ASN A 46 -32.91 -3.40 -0.30
N ASN A 47 -34.23 -3.51 -0.14
CA ASN A 47 -35.21 -2.60 -0.76
C ASN A 47 -35.03 -1.13 -0.35
N GLU A 48 -34.39 -0.85 0.78
CA GLU A 48 -34.15 0.51 1.27
C GLU A 48 -32.77 1.03 0.88
N ASN A 49 -31.97 0.29 0.08
CA ASN A 49 -30.59 0.62 -0.29
C ASN A 49 -29.70 0.97 0.92
N GLU A 50 -29.90 0.26 2.00
CA GLU A 50 -29.11 0.43 3.20
C GLU A 50 -27.74 -0.25 3.06
N SER A 51 -26.71 0.37 3.61
CA SER A 51 -25.42 -0.28 3.77
C SER A 51 -25.43 -1.20 4.99
N PHE A 52 -24.45 -2.09 5.07
CA PHE A 52 -24.28 -2.91 6.27
C PHE A 52 -24.15 -2.05 7.51
N MET A 53 -24.84 -2.42 8.58
CA MET A 53 -24.67 -1.80 9.88
C MET A 53 -23.23 -1.93 10.34
N GLN A 54 -22.61 -0.83 10.72
CA GLN A 54 -21.26 -0.77 11.26
C GLN A 54 -21.32 -0.53 12.77
N GLU A 55 -20.26 -0.93 13.47
CA GLU A 55 -20.10 -0.59 14.88
C GLU A 55 -20.01 0.93 15.06
N THR A 56 -20.83 1.49 15.94
CA THR A 56 -20.84 2.93 16.22
C THR A 56 -19.89 3.32 17.34
N LYS A 57 -19.52 2.34 18.20
CA LYS A 57 -18.63 2.55 19.32
C LYS A 57 -17.17 2.44 18.87
N LEU A 58 -16.36 3.41 19.23
CA LEU A 58 -14.91 3.34 19.10
C LEU A 58 -14.34 2.38 20.16
N MET A 59 -13.65 1.34 19.73
CA MET A 59 -12.94 0.40 20.60
C MET A 59 -11.44 0.57 20.42
N GLU A 60 -10.85 1.40 21.25
CA GLU A 60 -9.43 1.72 21.20
C GLU A 60 -8.66 0.98 22.30
N ASN A 61 -7.49 0.46 21.95
CA ASN A 61 -6.51 -0.08 22.89
C ASN A 61 -5.09 0.19 22.38
N GLU A 62 -4.07 -0.27 23.08
CA GLU A 62 -2.67 -0.09 22.74
C GLU A 62 -2.34 -0.54 21.31
N TYR A 63 -2.96 -1.61 20.81
CA TYR A 63 -2.63 -2.25 19.53
C TYR A 63 -3.61 -1.90 18.40
N SER A 64 -4.81 -1.43 18.74
CA SER A 64 -5.90 -1.28 17.78
C SER A 64 -5.59 -0.31 16.65
N VAL A 65 -6.17 -0.59 15.49
CA VAL A 65 -6.30 0.36 14.38
C VAL A 65 -7.77 0.55 14.08
N ASN A 66 -8.22 1.80 14.14
CA ASN A 66 -9.63 2.14 14.04
C ASN A 66 -9.87 2.95 12.77
N LEU A 67 -10.69 2.42 11.86
CA LEU A 67 -10.99 3.05 10.58
C LEU A 67 -12.35 3.74 10.66
N PRO A 68 -12.41 5.06 10.45
CA PRO A 68 -13.68 5.78 10.45
C PRO A 68 -14.50 5.42 9.21
N THR A 69 -15.77 5.14 9.41
CA THR A 69 -16.71 4.80 8.35
C THR A 69 -17.97 5.66 8.38
N ARG A 70 -18.68 5.66 7.27
CA ARG A 70 -20.04 6.19 7.17
C ARG A 70 -20.92 5.12 6.55
N PHE A 71 -22.09 4.92 7.14
CA PHE A 71 -23.07 3.96 6.62
C PHE A 71 -24.47 4.56 6.67
N TYR A 72 -25.31 4.11 5.72
CA TYR A 72 -26.70 4.52 5.63
C TYR A 72 -27.57 3.41 6.22
N TYR A 73 -28.26 3.71 7.31
CA TYR A 73 -29.11 2.75 8.00
C TYR A 73 -30.31 3.45 8.64
N LYS A 74 -31.49 2.83 8.55
CA LYS A 74 -32.76 3.40 9.02
C LYS A 74 -33.00 4.82 8.47
N LYS A 75 -32.83 4.96 7.15
CA LYS A 75 -33.01 6.22 6.40
C LYS A 75 -32.13 7.39 6.88
N LYS A 76 -31.03 7.11 7.57
CA LYS A 76 -30.10 8.13 8.08
C LYS A 76 -28.66 7.74 7.85
N TRP A 77 -27.83 8.72 7.51
CA TRP A 77 -26.39 8.57 7.50
C TRP A 77 -25.85 8.58 8.93
N GLN A 78 -25.11 7.55 9.27
CA GLN A 78 -24.49 7.36 10.57
C GLN A 78 -22.97 7.27 10.44
N ARG A 79 -22.28 7.61 11.52
CA ARG A 79 -20.83 7.41 11.64
C ARG A 79 -20.58 6.09 12.37
N GLY A 80 -19.61 5.35 11.90
CA GLY A 80 -19.22 4.09 12.50
C GLY A 80 -17.71 3.88 12.46
N TRP A 81 -17.29 2.74 12.96
CA TRP A 81 -15.90 2.35 13.04
C TRP A 81 -15.72 0.91 12.60
N ILE A 82 -14.67 0.65 11.83
CA ILE A 82 -14.11 -0.69 11.70
C ILE A 82 -12.99 -0.78 12.72
N ASN A 83 -13.23 -1.46 13.82
CA ASN A 83 -12.30 -1.59 14.93
C ASN A 83 -11.45 -2.86 14.75
N VAL A 84 -10.21 -2.71 14.33
CA VAL A 84 -9.22 -3.80 14.32
C VAL A 84 -8.54 -3.80 15.68
N VAL A 85 -9.16 -4.42 16.66
CA VAL A 85 -8.76 -4.39 18.08
C VAL A 85 -7.45 -5.14 18.31
N ASN A 86 -7.21 -6.19 17.51
CA ASN A 86 -6.04 -7.05 17.64
C ASN A 86 -5.41 -7.33 16.26
N PRO A 87 -4.52 -6.43 15.76
CA PRO A 87 -3.96 -6.51 14.42
C PRO A 87 -2.80 -7.53 14.29
N PHE A 88 -2.54 -8.39 15.28
CA PHE A 88 -1.45 -9.38 15.24
C PHE A 88 -1.63 -10.48 14.20
N ARG A 89 -2.83 -10.61 13.66
CA ARG A 89 -3.10 -11.44 12.48
C ARG A 89 -3.03 -10.58 11.24
N ALA A 90 -2.61 -11.17 10.13
CA ALA A 90 -2.53 -10.45 8.86
C ALA A 90 -3.88 -9.83 8.45
N THR A 91 -3.83 -8.60 7.95
CA THR A 91 -5.00 -7.92 7.38
C THR A 91 -4.84 -7.86 5.86
N ILE A 92 -5.81 -8.39 5.14
CA ILE A 92 -5.90 -8.31 3.68
C ILE A 92 -6.90 -7.22 3.30
N VAL A 93 -6.49 -6.31 2.39
CA VAL A 93 -7.34 -5.25 1.85
C VAL A 93 -7.51 -5.44 0.36
N LEU A 94 -8.68 -5.87 -0.05
CA LEU A 94 -9.01 -6.13 -1.45
C LEU A 94 -9.82 -4.98 -2.05
N GLY A 95 -9.59 -4.69 -3.31
CA GLY A 95 -10.33 -3.67 -4.05
C GLY A 95 -9.68 -3.36 -5.40
N THR A 96 -10.47 -2.82 -6.32
CA THR A 96 -10.01 -2.40 -7.64
C THR A 96 -9.01 -1.22 -7.56
N PRO A 97 -8.21 -0.99 -8.59
CA PRO A 97 -7.39 0.22 -8.70
C PRO A 97 -8.26 1.49 -8.52
N GLY A 98 -7.79 2.45 -7.76
CA GLY A 98 -8.54 3.70 -7.50
C GLY A 98 -9.64 3.61 -6.43
N SER A 99 -9.89 2.45 -5.80
CA SER A 99 -10.94 2.29 -4.77
C SER A 99 -10.63 2.95 -3.41
N GLY A 100 -9.53 3.69 -3.30
CA GLY A 100 -9.16 4.41 -2.07
C GLY A 100 -8.53 3.56 -0.97
N LYS A 101 -8.08 2.32 -1.25
CA LYS A 101 -7.45 1.43 -0.24
C LYS A 101 -6.33 2.10 0.56
N SER A 102 -5.41 2.75 -0.14
CA SER A 102 -4.28 3.43 0.50
C SER A 102 -4.76 4.56 1.41
N PHE A 103 -5.68 5.38 0.93
CA PHE A 103 -6.22 6.51 1.69
C PHE A 103 -7.04 6.08 2.91
N ALA A 104 -7.99 5.15 2.70
CA ALA A 104 -8.94 4.78 3.74
C ALA A 104 -8.36 3.82 4.78
N VAL A 105 -7.43 2.94 4.38
CA VAL A 105 -6.91 1.88 5.25
C VAL A 105 -5.43 2.07 5.54
N VAL A 106 -4.56 2.01 4.52
CA VAL A 106 -3.10 1.96 4.74
C VAL A 106 -2.58 3.20 5.46
N ASN A 107 -3.04 4.39 5.06
CA ASN A 107 -2.64 5.64 5.71
C ASN A 107 -3.06 5.69 7.18
N ASN A 108 -4.24 5.14 7.51
CA ASN A 108 -4.71 5.08 8.90
C ASN A 108 -3.88 4.10 9.74
N TYR A 109 -3.48 2.96 9.15
CA TYR A 109 -2.56 2.02 9.80
C TYR A 109 -1.22 2.69 10.10
N ILE A 110 -0.60 3.31 9.11
CA ILE A 110 0.70 4.01 9.26
C ILE A 110 0.61 5.07 10.35
N LYS A 111 -0.40 5.94 10.29
CA LYS A 111 -0.55 7.05 11.24
C LYS A 111 -0.74 6.56 12.67
N GLN A 112 -1.72 5.69 12.90
CA GLN A 112 -2.05 5.23 14.25
C GLN A 112 -0.95 4.38 14.88
N GLN A 113 -0.23 3.58 14.09
CA GLN A 113 0.90 2.80 14.62
C GLN A 113 2.10 3.69 14.95
N ILE A 114 2.35 4.76 14.19
CA ILE A 114 3.37 5.76 14.50
C ILE A 114 3.00 6.51 15.80
N GLU A 115 1.75 6.94 15.95
CA GLU A 115 1.25 7.62 17.15
C GLU A 115 1.40 6.77 18.41
N LYS A 116 1.27 5.45 18.26
CA LYS A 116 1.45 4.46 19.33
C LYS A 116 2.92 4.05 19.57
N GLY A 117 3.85 4.58 18.79
CA GLY A 117 5.28 4.35 18.95
C GLY A 117 5.80 3.01 18.44
N TYR A 118 5.08 2.36 17.51
CA TYR A 118 5.53 1.11 16.90
C TYR A 118 6.51 1.32 15.76
N SER A 119 7.51 0.44 15.68
CA SER A 119 8.36 0.30 14.50
C SER A 119 7.60 -0.39 13.38
N MET A 120 7.91 -0.04 12.12
CA MET A 120 7.24 -0.63 10.97
C MET A 120 8.15 -0.76 9.76
N TYR A 121 7.80 -1.69 8.88
CA TYR A 121 8.35 -1.81 7.54
C TYR A 121 7.24 -1.48 6.54
N ILE A 122 7.53 -0.57 5.61
CA ILE A 122 6.57 -0.11 4.60
C ILE A 122 7.13 -0.43 3.22
N TYR A 123 6.43 -1.27 2.46
CA TYR A 123 6.71 -1.48 1.05
C TYR A 123 5.89 -0.49 0.22
N ASP A 124 6.56 0.53 -0.29
CA ASP A 124 5.93 1.62 -1.06
C ASP A 124 6.15 1.40 -2.55
N PHE A 125 5.21 0.70 -3.19
CA PHE A 125 5.27 0.42 -4.63
C PHE A 125 5.21 1.68 -5.50
N LYS A 126 4.55 2.73 -5.00
CA LYS A 126 4.45 4.04 -5.67
C LYS A 126 5.29 5.06 -4.93
N PHE A 127 6.57 4.78 -4.79
CA PHE A 127 7.47 5.71 -4.11
C PHE A 127 7.28 7.14 -4.68
N SER A 128 7.05 8.18 -3.85
CA SER A 128 7.27 8.28 -2.41
C SER A 128 5.95 8.58 -1.62
N ASP A 129 4.81 8.05 -2.03
CA ASP A 129 3.52 8.42 -1.42
C ASP A 129 3.42 8.01 0.06
N LEU A 130 3.58 6.72 0.35
CA LEU A 130 3.46 6.19 1.72
C LEU A 130 4.67 6.58 2.57
N SER A 131 5.86 6.60 1.96
CA SER A 131 7.12 6.97 2.62
C SER A 131 7.06 8.41 3.14
N THR A 132 6.53 9.34 2.35
CA THR A 132 6.39 10.75 2.73
C THR A 132 5.39 10.91 3.88
N ILE A 133 4.26 10.19 3.84
CA ILE A 133 3.26 10.21 4.91
C ILE A 133 3.87 9.68 6.21
N ALA A 134 4.56 8.54 6.14
CA ALA A 134 5.20 7.93 7.30
C ALA A 134 6.29 8.83 7.91
N TYR A 135 7.16 9.40 7.08
CA TYR A 135 8.21 10.30 7.54
C TYR A 135 7.65 11.54 8.24
N ASN A 136 6.72 12.24 7.60
CA ASN A 136 6.12 13.45 8.14
C ASN A 136 5.38 13.16 9.44
N HIS A 137 4.65 12.04 9.50
CA HIS A 137 3.91 11.67 10.69
C HIS A 137 4.85 11.29 11.85
N MET A 138 5.90 10.53 11.57
CA MET A 138 6.94 10.20 12.53
C MET A 138 7.65 11.46 13.10
N MET A 139 7.97 12.43 12.22
CA MET A 139 8.61 13.68 12.66
C MET A 139 7.72 14.48 13.62
N ASN A 140 6.39 14.44 13.42
CA ASN A 140 5.44 15.14 14.28
C ASN A 140 5.15 14.41 15.61
N HIS A 141 5.44 13.10 15.68
CA HIS A 141 5.10 12.25 16.84
C HIS A 141 6.32 11.60 17.51
N GLN A 142 7.50 12.21 17.40
CA GLN A 142 8.75 11.66 17.97
C GLN A 142 8.67 11.41 19.49
N ASN A 143 7.88 12.21 20.20
CA ASN A 143 7.72 12.09 21.65
C ASN A 143 6.97 10.83 22.11
N GLY A 144 6.27 10.14 21.20
CA GLY A 144 5.59 8.88 21.49
C GLY A 144 6.53 7.67 21.60
N TYR A 145 7.76 7.82 21.17
CA TYR A 145 8.76 6.74 21.17
C TYR A 145 9.63 6.77 22.42
N LYS A 146 9.89 5.59 23.00
CA LYS A 146 10.83 5.42 24.13
C LYS A 146 12.27 5.72 23.72
N VAL A 147 12.63 5.44 22.48
CA VAL A 147 13.92 5.71 21.86
C VAL A 147 13.67 6.50 20.59
N LYS A 148 14.51 7.51 20.33
CA LYS A 148 14.35 8.35 19.13
C LYS A 148 14.25 7.48 17.87
N PRO A 149 13.15 7.56 17.10
CA PRO A 149 12.96 6.75 15.92
C PRO A 149 13.93 7.15 14.81
N GLN A 150 14.38 6.17 14.05
CA GLN A 150 15.20 6.38 12.85
C GLN A 150 14.40 5.97 11.64
N PHE A 151 14.59 6.71 10.55
CA PHE A 151 13.89 6.46 9.29
C PHE A 151 14.88 6.04 8.21
N TYR A 152 14.69 4.86 7.68
CA TYR A 152 15.53 4.31 6.61
C TYR A 152 14.71 4.17 5.35
N VAL A 153 15.29 4.54 4.22
CA VAL A 153 14.70 4.37 2.89
C VAL A 153 15.65 3.53 2.05
N ILE A 154 15.16 2.41 1.53
CA ILE A 154 15.87 1.59 0.55
C ILE A 154 15.18 1.85 -0.78
N ASN A 155 15.85 2.59 -1.66
CA ASN A 155 15.33 2.97 -2.96
C ASN A 155 16.16 2.30 -4.06
N PHE A 156 15.56 1.36 -4.78
CA PHE A 156 16.21 0.66 -5.87
C PHE A 156 16.25 1.46 -7.18
N ASP A 157 15.35 2.45 -7.33
CA ASP A 157 15.31 3.29 -8.53
C ASP A 157 16.39 4.38 -8.51
N ASP A 158 16.75 4.87 -7.32
CA ASP A 158 17.86 5.81 -7.15
C ASP A 158 18.77 5.40 -5.98
N PRO A 159 19.76 4.54 -6.23
CA PRO A 159 20.70 4.08 -5.19
C PRO A 159 21.52 5.20 -4.54
N ARG A 160 21.62 6.38 -5.18
CA ARG A 160 22.33 7.55 -4.63
C ARG A 160 21.57 8.19 -3.48
N ARG A 161 20.24 8.01 -3.47
CA ARG A 161 19.32 8.51 -2.43
C ARG A 161 18.74 7.39 -1.60
N SER A 162 19.49 6.31 -1.46
CA SER A 162 19.11 5.13 -0.68
C SER A 162 20.05 4.92 0.48
N HIS A 163 19.49 4.52 1.61
CA HIS A 163 20.32 3.98 2.70
C HIS A 163 20.88 2.63 2.28
N ARG A 164 22.05 2.32 2.79
CA ARG A 164 22.69 1.02 2.57
C ARG A 164 22.37 0.09 3.73
N CYS A 165 22.10 -1.15 3.40
CA CYS A 165 21.88 -2.21 4.37
C CYS A 165 22.88 -3.33 4.11
N ASN A 166 23.58 -3.78 5.14
CA ASN A 166 24.40 -4.97 5.08
C ASN A 166 23.60 -6.16 5.62
N PRO A 167 23.10 -7.08 4.78
CA PRO A 167 22.28 -8.20 5.24
C PRO A 167 23.05 -9.24 6.05
N ILE A 168 24.39 -9.20 6.00
CA ILE A 168 25.27 -10.12 6.73
C ILE A 168 26.10 -9.38 7.80
N HIS A 169 25.54 -8.32 8.41
CA HIS A 169 26.26 -7.57 9.43
C HIS A 169 26.56 -8.45 10.65
N PRO A 170 27.82 -8.45 11.16
CA PRO A 170 28.22 -9.38 12.23
C PRO A 170 27.40 -9.29 13.51
N ASP A 171 26.91 -8.09 13.86
CA ASP A 171 26.11 -7.87 15.08
C ASP A 171 24.72 -8.55 15.05
N PHE A 172 24.23 -8.93 13.87
CA PHE A 172 22.95 -9.62 13.71
C PHE A 172 23.11 -11.15 13.64
N MET A 173 24.35 -11.64 13.73
CA MET A 173 24.63 -13.08 13.70
C MET A 173 25.23 -13.52 15.03
N SER A 174 24.42 -14.15 15.86
CA SER A 174 24.85 -14.73 17.15
C SER A 174 25.34 -16.17 17.00
N ASP A 175 24.79 -16.89 16.06
CA ASP A 175 25.02 -18.31 15.80
C ASP A 175 25.25 -18.58 14.31
N ILE A 176 25.83 -19.75 14.01
CA ILE A 176 26.02 -20.25 12.63
C ILE A 176 24.69 -20.43 11.91
N SER A 177 23.63 -20.67 12.63
CA SER A 177 22.25 -20.78 12.07
C SER A 177 21.83 -19.46 11.43
N ASP A 178 22.19 -18.30 12.01
CA ASP A 178 21.88 -16.98 11.45
C ASP A 178 22.60 -16.76 10.12
N ALA A 179 23.85 -17.24 10.02
CA ALA A 179 24.62 -17.21 8.77
C ALA A 179 24.00 -18.12 7.70
N TYR A 180 23.48 -19.30 8.12
CA TYR A 180 22.78 -20.20 7.21
C TYR A 180 21.46 -19.59 6.71
N GLU A 181 20.64 -19.00 7.57
CA GLU A 181 19.39 -18.35 7.18
C GLU A 181 19.64 -17.18 6.22
N SER A 182 20.68 -16.39 6.50
CA SER A 182 21.09 -15.30 5.61
C SER A 182 21.52 -15.83 4.23
N ALA A 183 22.38 -16.86 4.20
CA ALA A 183 22.82 -17.50 2.96
C ALA A 183 21.64 -18.09 2.19
N TYR A 184 20.78 -18.82 2.88
CA TYR A 184 19.59 -19.44 2.32
C TYR A 184 18.67 -18.41 1.68
N THR A 185 18.32 -17.34 2.41
CA THR A 185 17.48 -16.25 1.91
C THR A 185 18.07 -15.57 0.69
N ILE A 186 19.36 -15.25 0.71
CA ILE A 186 20.04 -14.59 -0.40
C ILE A 186 20.03 -15.49 -1.64
N MET A 187 20.45 -16.75 -1.49
CA MET A 187 20.58 -17.68 -2.62
C MET A 187 19.25 -18.02 -3.26
N LEU A 188 18.19 -18.22 -2.48
CA LEU A 188 16.84 -18.46 -3.00
C LEU A 188 16.26 -17.23 -3.71
N ASN A 189 16.57 -16.03 -3.24
CA ASN A 189 16.13 -14.80 -3.92
C ASN A 189 16.87 -14.56 -5.22
N LEU A 190 18.13 -14.96 -5.32
CA LEU A 190 18.91 -14.89 -6.56
C LEU A 190 18.40 -15.88 -7.61
N ASN A 191 17.92 -17.05 -7.18
CA ASN A 191 17.41 -18.07 -8.09
C ASN A 191 16.09 -18.67 -7.57
N LYS A 192 14.97 -18.09 -8.00
CA LYS A 192 13.61 -18.50 -7.58
C LYS A 192 13.26 -19.95 -7.91
N THR A 193 13.92 -20.57 -8.89
CA THR A 193 13.67 -21.99 -9.24
C THR A 193 14.15 -22.93 -8.14
N TRP A 194 15.09 -22.50 -7.30
CA TRP A 194 15.61 -23.27 -6.18
C TRP A 194 14.58 -23.48 -5.07
N VAL A 195 13.61 -22.58 -4.95
CA VAL A 195 12.49 -22.73 -3.99
C VAL A 195 11.72 -24.03 -4.21
N GLN A 196 11.59 -24.48 -5.46
CA GLN A 196 10.90 -25.73 -5.81
C GLN A 196 11.77 -26.98 -5.69
N LYS A 197 13.08 -26.78 -5.51
CA LYS A 197 14.10 -27.87 -5.45
C LYS A 197 14.77 -27.95 -4.09
N GLN A 198 14.07 -27.56 -3.04
CA GLN A 198 14.59 -27.69 -1.67
C GLN A 198 14.89 -29.16 -1.36
N GLY A 199 16.04 -29.42 -0.72
CA GLY A 199 16.53 -30.76 -0.44
C GLY A 199 17.35 -31.39 -1.57
N ASP A 200 17.49 -30.75 -2.74
CA ASP A 200 18.41 -31.17 -3.79
C ASP A 200 19.85 -30.83 -3.40
N PHE A 201 20.75 -31.79 -3.57
CA PHE A 201 22.18 -31.62 -3.27
C PHE A 201 22.80 -30.40 -3.98
N PHE A 202 22.44 -30.15 -5.25
CA PHE A 202 22.96 -29.02 -6.02
C PHE A 202 22.41 -27.66 -5.59
N VAL A 203 21.34 -27.64 -4.79
CA VAL A 203 20.78 -26.43 -4.18
C VAL A 203 21.35 -26.22 -2.77
N GLU A 204 21.36 -27.28 -1.95
CA GLU A 204 21.80 -27.18 -0.56
C GLU A 204 23.31 -26.99 -0.42
N SER A 205 24.12 -27.64 -1.26
CA SER A 205 25.59 -27.57 -1.17
C SER A 205 26.15 -26.14 -1.36
N PRO A 206 25.72 -25.35 -2.36
CA PRO A 206 26.13 -23.96 -2.49
C PRO A 206 25.66 -23.08 -1.33
N ILE A 207 24.47 -23.33 -0.78
CA ILE A 207 23.94 -22.60 0.37
C ILE A 207 24.81 -22.83 1.60
N ILE A 208 25.14 -24.08 1.89
CA ILE A 208 26.00 -24.46 3.01
C ILE A 208 27.41 -23.86 2.87
N LEU A 209 27.97 -23.92 1.65
CA LEU A 209 29.28 -23.30 1.39
C LEU A 209 29.23 -21.78 1.62
N PHE A 210 28.19 -21.13 1.15
CA PHE A 210 28.02 -19.70 1.33
C PHE A 210 27.80 -19.32 2.80
N ALA A 211 27.03 -20.10 3.54
CA ALA A 211 26.85 -19.96 4.98
C ALA A 211 28.21 -20.08 5.75
N ALA A 212 29.02 -21.08 5.35
CA ALA A 212 30.34 -21.26 5.95
C ALA A 212 31.28 -20.07 5.68
N ILE A 213 31.24 -19.49 4.47
CA ILE A 213 31.99 -18.28 4.11
C ILE A 213 31.50 -17.08 4.95
N ILE A 214 30.20 -16.86 5.08
CA ILE A 214 29.62 -15.79 5.87
C ILE A 214 30.07 -15.94 7.33
N TRP A 215 29.97 -17.15 7.90
CA TRP A 215 30.35 -17.42 9.28
C TRP A 215 31.86 -17.22 9.50
N TYR A 216 32.69 -17.65 8.56
CA TYR A 216 34.15 -17.39 8.59
C TYR A 216 34.43 -15.88 8.61
N LEU A 217 33.79 -15.11 7.72
CA LEU A 217 33.97 -13.66 7.66
C LEU A 217 33.50 -12.94 8.93
N ARG A 218 32.45 -13.46 9.58
CA ARG A 218 31.96 -12.96 10.86
C ARG A 218 32.98 -13.10 11.98
N ILE A 219 33.75 -14.22 11.99
CA ILE A 219 34.75 -14.48 13.01
C ILE A 219 36.09 -13.81 12.66
N TYR A 220 36.42 -13.73 11.36
CA TYR A 220 37.70 -13.20 10.91
C TYR A 220 37.84 -11.71 11.18
N LYS A 221 38.86 -11.33 11.94
CA LYS A 221 39.18 -9.93 12.30
C LYS A 221 37.94 -9.16 12.85
N ASP A 222 37.20 -9.76 13.76
CA ASP A 222 36.01 -9.22 14.41
C ASP A 222 34.94 -8.77 13.41
N GLY A 223 34.78 -9.51 12.31
CA GLY A 223 33.76 -9.24 11.31
C GLY A 223 34.01 -8.06 10.38
N LYS A 224 35.21 -7.46 10.40
CA LYS A 224 35.54 -6.27 9.60
C LYS A 224 35.24 -6.41 8.10
N TYR A 225 35.33 -7.62 7.59
CA TYR A 225 35.10 -7.92 6.15
C TYR A 225 33.74 -8.61 5.90
N CYS A 226 32.92 -8.75 6.93
CA CYS A 226 31.59 -9.35 6.81
C CYS A 226 30.60 -8.33 6.24
N THR A 227 30.74 -8.08 4.95
CA THR A 227 29.92 -7.14 4.20
C THR A 227 29.66 -7.65 2.80
N PHE A 228 28.48 -7.35 2.28
CA PHE A 228 28.15 -7.58 0.88
C PHE A 228 28.72 -6.43 0.04
N PRO A 229 29.29 -6.72 -1.13
CA PRO A 229 29.86 -5.71 -2.02
C PRO A 229 28.82 -4.75 -2.61
#